data_d098ebae4b76dcda4171ea8e395f8ba4
#
_entry.id   d098ebae4b76dcda4171ea8e395f8ba4
#
_cell.length_a   1.000
_cell.length_b   1.000
_cell.length_c   1.000
_cell.angle_alpha   90.00
_cell.angle_beta   90.00
_cell.angle_gamma   90.00
#
_symmetry.space_group_name_H-M   'P 1'
#
loop_
_entity.id
_entity.type
_entity.pdbx_description
1 polymer ?
#
loop_
_entity_poly.entity_id
_entity_poly.type
_entity_poly.pdbx_seq_one_letter_code
_entity_poly.pdbx_strand_id
1 'polypeptide(L)'
;MSTENAVVISSSCHRYLKVGQNRGVSPRLLSPADAAALLRPTDTLGLGLGPANPHTFLNALSARDDWENLQIGGALVLGLFGLFTNPHVHYRAGFFGPAERYLRSVGADVQLVPAGFRQFEPVLRQFAPRVMAVQCARDADGNFNTSLHVGATFEELLRAGRDPERLLIVEVNPHLPVTTALEGYTTTIPAELVDVVIEGDQPVFELPEETATEVDETIADIAAGFIHPHATLQTGIGAIPTMVARHLAQREGGEYGIHSEMFTTGLWMLHQAGKVTNSHKSIFPGVSVTTFALGSSAMYEWMNNNPAVAFAPVDIVNDPTLIGRNRHFVSINGAISVDLYGQIVADSVAGRQISGVGGHEDFVAGAELDTQNVSLICLPATIEVNGVRQSRITAQLPLGSIVSTPRHHTAVIVTEFGAADLRGRTVSERAHLLAEIAHPQFRDELHLAAENLAH
;
A
#
# COMPACT_ATOMS: atom_id res chain seq x y z
N MET A 1 -27.75 11.55 12.31
CA MET A 1 -27.02 11.59 11.02
C MET A 1 -27.16 13.00 10.50
N SER A 2 -26.09 13.77 10.46
CA SER A 2 -26.16 15.16 9.99
C SER A 2 -26.14 15.17 8.45
N THR A 3 -26.89 16.10 7.88
CA THR A 3 -27.04 16.30 6.42
C THR A 3 -25.73 16.56 5.68
N GLU A 4 -24.64 16.92 6.38
CA GLU A 4 -23.30 17.11 5.80
C GLU A 4 -22.60 15.80 5.40
N ASN A 5 -22.84 14.69 6.11
CA ASN A 5 -22.26 13.39 5.74
C ASN A 5 -22.89 12.83 4.45
N ALA A 6 -24.15 13.15 4.18
CA ALA A 6 -24.84 12.71 2.96
C ALA A 6 -24.32 13.42 1.69
N VAL A 7 -23.86 14.68 1.80
CA VAL A 7 -23.42 15.48 0.64
C VAL A 7 -22.05 15.05 0.10
N VAL A 8 -21.11 14.66 0.98
CA VAL A 8 -19.75 14.24 0.54
C VAL A 8 -19.80 12.85 -0.11
N ILE A 9 -20.63 11.95 0.40
CA ILE A 9 -20.83 10.62 -0.18
C ILE A 9 -21.49 10.74 -1.57
N SER A 10 -22.40 11.71 -1.77
CA SER A 10 -23.17 11.84 -3.02
C SER A 10 -22.32 12.29 -4.22
N SER A 11 -21.32 13.15 -4.05
CA SER A 11 -20.50 13.65 -5.16
C SER A 11 -19.45 12.64 -5.65
N SER A 12 -18.89 11.83 -4.75
CA SER A 12 -17.94 10.76 -5.10
C SER A 12 -18.65 9.51 -5.65
N CYS A 13 -19.79 9.15 -5.07
CA CYS A 13 -20.61 8.00 -5.48
C CYS A 13 -21.07 8.10 -6.96
N HIS A 14 -21.36 9.31 -7.44
CA HIS A 14 -21.79 9.51 -8.84
C HIS A 14 -20.67 9.24 -9.87
N ARG A 15 -19.41 9.21 -9.46
CA ARG A 15 -18.29 8.94 -10.37
C ARG A 15 -18.25 7.46 -10.77
N TYR A 16 -18.61 6.55 -9.86
CA TYR A 16 -18.55 5.10 -10.07
C TYR A 16 -19.85 4.48 -10.61
N LEU A 17 -21.00 5.17 -10.45
CA LEU A 17 -22.32 4.67 -10.87
C LEU A 17 -22.72 5.01 -12.32
N LYS A 18 -21.98 5.88 -13.03
CA LYS A 18 -22.27 6.14 -14.45
C LYS A 18 -21.75 4.97 -15.29
N VAL A 19 -22.57 3.96 -15.44
CA VAL A 19 -22.41 2.92 -16.46
C VAL A 19 -22.45 3.63 -17.83
N GLY A 20 -21.29 3.75 -18.47
CA GLY A 20 -21.18 4.23 -19.87
C GLY A 20 -21.85 3.24 -20.82
N GLN A 21 -21.95 3.59 -22.10
CA GLN A 21 -22.58 2.74 -23.12
C GLN A 21 -21.99 1.33 -23.08
N ASN A 22 -22.89 0.36 -22.90
CA ASN A 22 -22.63 -1.05 -22.84
C ASN A 22 -22.16 -1.53 -24.23
N ARG A 23 -21.00 -2.18 -24.36
CA ARG A 23 -20.51 -2.71 -25.63
C ARG A 23 -21.34 -3.91 -26.12
N GLY A 24 -22.08 -4.58 -25.23
CA GLY A 24 -22.96 -5.72 -25.55
C GLY A 24 -22.22 -6.93 -26.08
N VAL A 25 -20.92 -7.06 -25.82
CA VAL A 25 -20.07 -8.17 -26.29
C VAL A 25 -19.80 -9.09 -25.10
N SER A 26 -20.04 -10.38 -25.28
CA SER A 26 -19.56 -11.38 -24.29
C SER A 26 -18.03 -11.51 -24.39
N PRO A 27 -17.32 -11.63 -23.27
CA PRO A 27 -15.87 -11.79 -23.29
C PRO A 27 -15.47 -13.07 -24.01
N ARG A 28 -14.38 -13.00 -24.79
CA ARG A 28 -13.81 -14.18 -25.47
C ARG A 28 -12.96 -14.95 -24.49
N LEU A 29 -13.25 -16.24 -24.30
CA LEU A 29 -12.34 -17.14 -23.59
C LEU A 29 -11.22 -17.55 -24.54
N LEU A 30 -9.97 -17.25 -24.18
CA LEU A 30 -8.79 -17.55 -24.97
C LEU A 30 -7.78 -18.35 -24.14
N SER A 31 -6.90 -19.08 -24.83
CA SER A 31 -5.70 -19.61 -24.19
C SER A 31 -4.76 -18.45 -23.80
N PRO A 32 -3.89 -18.61 -22.78
CA PRO A 32 -2.91 -17.59 -22.43
C PRO A 32 -2.02 -17.17 -23.60
N ALA A 33 -1.64 -18.11 -24.47
CA ALA A 33 -0.84 -17.84 -25.66
C ALA A 33 -1.61 -17.02 -26.71
N ASP A 34 -2.89 -17.35 -26.98
CA ASP A 34 -3.71 -16.59 -27.91
C ASP A 34 -4.01 -15.18 -27.39
N ALA A 35 -4.21 -15.03 -26.08
CA ALA A 35 -4.34 -13.71 -25.45
C ALA A 35 -3.05 -12.89 -25.56
N ALA A 36 -1.89 -13.51 -25.31
CA ALA A 36 -0.59 -12.87 -25.49
C ALA A 36 -0.34 -12.41 -26.94
N ALA A 37 -0.82 -13.16 -27.93
CA ALA A 37 -0.70 -12.81 -29.35
C ALA A 37 -1.52 -11.57 -29.76
N LEU A 38 -2.44 -11.08 -28.92
CA LEU A 38 -3.18 -9.83 -29.17
C LEU A 38 -2.34 -8.58 -28.94
N LEU A 39 -1.22 -8.69 -28.20
CA LEU A 39 -0.29 -7.58 -28.03
C LEU A 39 0.60 -7.48 -29.27
N ARG A 40 0.86 -6.25 -29.67
CA ARG A 40 1.74 -5.91 -30.80
C ARG A 40 3.19 -5.94 -30.33
N PRO A 41 4.20 -6.15 -31.23
CA PRO A 41 5.62 -6.03 -30.86
C PRO A 41 5.98 -4.68 -30.23
N THR A 42 5.32 -3.61 -30.69
CA THR A 42 5.34 -2.26 -30.08
C THR A 42 3.97 -2.00 -29.47
N ASP A 43 3.89 -1.93 -28.14
CA ASP A 43 2.62 -1.80 -27.42
C ASP A 43 2.76 -1.13 -26.04
N THR A 44 1.62 -0.89 -25.39
CA THR A 44 1.54 -0.39 -24.03
C THR A 44 0.63 -1.31 -23.19
N LEU A 45 1.14 -1.77 -22.05
CA LEU A 45 0.46 -2.68 -21.13
C LEU A 45 0.37 -2.05 -19.73
N GLY A 46 -0.82 -2.00 -19.17
CA GLY A 46 -1.06 -1.68 -17.76
C GLY A 46 -1.38 -2.95 -16.99
N LEU A 47 -0.78 -3.12 -15.82
CA LEU A 47 -0.95 -4.30 -14.98
C LEU A 47 -1.77 -3.98 -13.73
N GLY A 48 -2.63 -4.90 -13.31
CA GLY A 48 -3.12 -4.96 -11.95
C GLY A 48 -1.94 -5.04 -10.97
N LEU A 49 -2.02 -4.39 -9.81
CA LEU A 49 -0.91 -4.24 -8.87
C LEU A 49 -0.91 -5.34 -7.81
N GLY A 50 0.27 -5.80 -7.40
CA GLY A 50 0.41 -6.75 -6.32
C GLY A 50 -0.40 -8.04 -6.53
N PRO A 51 -1.36 -8.36 -5.63
CA PRO A 51 -2.20 -9.56 -5.75
C PRO A 51 -3.06 -9.61 -7.02
N ALA A 52 -3.20 -8.50 -7.74
CA ALA A 52 -3.93 -8.45 -9.01
C ALA A 52 -3.04 -8.68 -10.24
N ASN A 53 -1.75 -9.01 -10.09
CA ASN A 53 -0.90 -9.36 -11.22
C ASN A 53 -1.42 -10.59 -11.95
N PRO A 54 -1.64 -10.55 -13.28
CA PRO A 54 -2.12 -11.68 -14.06
C PRO A 54 -0.97 -12.65 -14.38
N HIS A 55 -0.67 -13.57 -13.47
CA HIS A 55 0.53 -14.42 -13.50
C HIS A 55 0.61 -15.33 -14.73
N THR A 56 -0.50 -15.98 -15.10
CA THR A 56 -0.56 -16.88 -16.25
C THR A 56 -0.34 -16.10 -17.54
N PHE A 57 -0.94 -14.92 -17.65
CA PHE A 57 -0.76 -14.02 -18.79
C PHE A 57 0.67 -13.50 -18.89
N LEU A 58 1.29 -13.07 -17.79
CA LEU A 58 2.68 -12.62 -17.76
C LEU A 58 3.66 -13.72 -18.14
N ASN A 59 3.40 -14.97 -17.77
CA ASN A 59 4.18 -16.12 -18.21
C ASN A 59 4.03 -16.36 -19.73
N ALA A 60 2.83 -16.22 -20.28
CA ALA A 60 2.61 -16.33 -21.72
C ALA A 60 3.32 -15.22 -22.51
N LEU A 61 3.30 -13.98 -22.00
CA LEU A 61 4.08 -12.87 -22.59
C LEU A 61 5.60 -13.11 -22.50
N SER A 62 6.07 -13.78 -21.45
CA SER A 62 7.47 -14.13 -21.25
C SER A 62 7.99 -15.15 -22.28
N ALA A 63 7.10 -15.93 -22.88
CA ALA A 63 7.45 -16.91 -23.93
C ALA A 63 7.62 -16.27 -25.31
N ARG A 64 7.31 -14.98 -25.47
CA ARG A 64 7.47 -14.23 -26.73
C ARG A 64 8.86 -13.58 -26.79
N ASP A 65 9.46 -13.59 -27.98
CA ASP A 65 10.77 -12.99 -28.29
C ASP A 65 10.71 -11.87 -29.34
N ASP A 66 9.51 -11.59 -29.88
CA ASP A 66 9.26 -10.63 -30.95
C ASP A 66 9.01 -9.19 -30.48
N TRP A 67 9.36 -8.86 -29.24
CA TRP A 67 9.20 -7.50 -28.71
C TRP A 67 10.16 -6.51 -29.40
N GLU A 68 9.62 -5.38 -29.85
CA GLU A 68 10.38 -4.26 -30.39
C GLU A 68 10.41 -3.07 -29.43
N ASN A 69 9.27 -2.76 -28.80
CA ASN A 69 9.14 -1.70 -27.79
C ASN A 69 7.86 -1.90 -26.97
N LEU A 70 7.93 -2.70 -25.92
CA LEU A 70 6.80 -2.89 -25.01
C LEU A 70 6.99 -1.99 -23.77
N GLN A 71 6.08 -1.03 -23.60
CA GLN A 71 6.03 -0.17 -22.41
C GLN A 71 5.03 -0.75 -21.41
N ILE A 72 5.48 -1.02 -20.18
CA ILE A 72 4.63 -1.58 -19.13
C ILE A 72 4.50 -0.55 -18.00
N GLY A 73 3.27 -0.31 -17.53
CA GLY A 73 2.96 0.46 -16.33
C GLY A 73 2.36 -0.44 -15.26
N GLY A 74 2.87 -0.36 -14.04
CA GLY A 74 2.40 -1.16 -12.92
C GLY A 74 3.12 -0.81 -11.63
N ALA A 75 2.94 -1.63 -10.61
CA ALA A 75 3.69 -1.54 -9.35
C ALA A 75 3.60 -2.86 -8.60
N LEU A 76 4.57 -3.11 -7.71
CA LEU A 76 4.57 -4.25 -6.80
C LEU A 76 4.31 -5.57 -7.54
N VAL A 77 5.25 -5.97 -8.40
CA VAL A 77 5.17 -7.27 -9.08
C VAL A 77 5.47 -8.40 -8.09
N LEU A 78 4.52 -9.32 -7.93
CA LEU A 78 4.64 -10.47 -7.02
C LEU A 78 5.09 -11.74 -7.76
N GLY A 79 6.20 -11.66 -8.47
CA GLY A 79 6.79 -12.77 -9.19
C GLY A 79 7.95 -12.35 -10.07
N LEU A 80 8.72 -13.32 -10.54
CA LEU A 80 9.79 -13.10 -11.50
C LEU A 80 9.37 -13.64 -12.87
N PHE A 81 9.11 -12.74 -13.80
CA PHE A 81 8.69 -13.06 -15.14
C PHE A 81 9.78 -12.71 -16.14
N GLY A 82 10.11 -13.66 -17.06
CA GLY A 82 11.13 -13.47 -18.09
C GLY A 82 10.89 -12.26 -18.99
N LEU A 83 9.64 -11.85 -19.14
CA LEU A 83 9.22 -10.66 -19.89
C LEU A 83 10.04 -9.42 -19.52
N PHE A 84 10.22 -9.15 -18.23
CA PHE A 84 10.90 -7.94 -17.73
C PHE A 84 12.41 -7.94 -17.99
N THR A 85 13.02 -9.07 -18.33
CA THR A 85 14.45 -9.16 -18.67
C THR A 85 14.72 -8.99 -20.17
N ASN A 86 13.69 -8.90 -21.00
CA ASN A 86 13.83 -8.64 -22.42
C ASN A 86 14.30 -7.19 -22.65
N PRO A 87 15.34 -6.94 -23.48
CA PRO A 87 15.91 -5.59 -23.67
C PRO A 87 14.97 -4.60 -24.38
N HIS A 88 13.89 -5.08 -25.00
CA HIS A 88 12.87 -4.26 -25.65
C HIS A 88 11.63 -4.03 -24.77
N VAL A 89 11.70 -4.41 -23.49
CA VAL A 89 10.63 -4.23 -22.51
C VAL A 89 11.05 -3.20 -21.47
N HIS A 90 10.22 -2.16 -21.30
CA HIS A 90 10.47 -1.02 -20.43
C HIS A 90 9.40 -0.95 -19.34
N TYR A 91 9.78 -1.16 -18.09
CA TYR A 91 8.84 -1.19 -16.98
C TYR A 91 8.89 0.08 -16.13
N ARG A 92 7.77 0.79 -16.09
CA ARG A 92 7.53 1.95 -15.21
C ARG A 92 6.81 1.49 -13.97
N ALA A 93 7.53 1.43 -12.86
CA ALA A 93 7.05 0.92 -11.59
C ALA A 93 6.69 2.06 -10.63
N GLY A 94 5.49 2.03 -10.07
CA GLY A 94 5.08 2.95 -9.00
C GLY A 94 5.58 2.53 -7.61
N PHE A 95 6.14 1.32 -7.49
CA PHE A 95 6.68 0.78 -6.24
C PHE A 95 7.83 -0.20 -6.53
N PHE A 96 8.90 -0.15 -5.72
CA PHE A 96 10.05 -1.04 -5.84
C PHE A 96 10.00 -2.13 -4.76
N GLY A 97 9.31 -3.20 -5.04
CA GLY A 97 9.32 -4.41 -4.21
C GLY A 97 10.59 -5.25 -4.40
N PRO A 98 10.65 -6.43 -3.79
CA PRO A 98 11.78 -7.36 -3.97
C PRO A 98 12.01 -7.75 -5.44
N ALA A 99 10.94 -7.95 -6.21
CA ALA A 99 11.02 -8.33 -7.62
C ALA A 99 11.63 -7.20 -8.47
N GLU A 100 11.15 -5.97 -8.32
CA GLU A 100 11.68 -4.81 -9.04
C GLU A 100 13.16 -4.56 -8.72
N ARG A 101 13.56 -4.70 -7.45
CA ARG A 101 14.97 -4.59 -7.04
C ARG A 101 15.84 -5.67 -7.71
N TYR A 102 15.36 -6.91 -7.71
CA TYR A 102 16.07 -8.01 -8.35
C TYR A 102 16.20 -7.78 -9.87
N LEU A 103 15.09 -7.49 -10.55
CA LEU A 103 15.08 -7.23 -11.98
C LEU A 103 16.07 -6.13 -12.37
N ARG A 104 16.07 -5.02 -11.63
CA ARG A 104 17.04 -3.93 -11.84
C ARG A 104 18.48 -4.38 -11.60
N SER A 105 18.72 -5.24 -10.61
CA SER A 105 20.07 -5.75 -10.32
C SER A 105 20.65 -6.64 -11.43
N VAL A 106 19.80 -7.29 -12.21
CA VAL A 106 20.19 -8.11 -13.37
C VAL A 106 20.14 -7.34 -14.69
N GLY A 107 19.95 -6.02 -14.67
CA GLY A 107 20.05 -5.13 -15.82
C GLY A 107 18.74 -4.92 -16.60
N ALA A 108 17.58 -5.36 -16.08
CA ALA A 108 16.28 -5.05 -16.66
C ALA A 108 15.98 -3.54 -16.59
N ASP A 109 15.31 -3.01 -17.61
CA ASP A 109 14.89 -1.59 -17.61
C ASP A 109 13.65 -1.38 -16.74
N VAL A 110 13.89 -1.23 -15.45
CA VAL A 110 12.87 -0.94 -14.43
C VAL A 110 13.11 0.45 -13.86
N GLN A 111 12.19 1.35 -14.09
CA GLN A 111 12.27 2.75 -13.69
C GLN A 111 11.17 3.10 -12.70
N LEU A 112 11.53 3.79 -11.60
CA LEU A 112 10.55 4.27 -10.64
C LEU A 112 9.82 5.51 -11.18
N VAL A 113 8.50 5.50 -11.06
CA VAL A 113 7.67 6.70 -11.12
C VAL A 113 7.41 7.16 -9.68
N PRO A 114 8.03 8.25 -9.22
CA PRO A 114 7.88 8.71 -7.84
C PRO A 114 6.47 9.32 -7.65
N ALA A 115 5.55 8.49 -7.22
CA ALA A 115 4.17 8.88 -6.93
C ALA A 115 3.70 8.21 -5.64
N GLY A 116 2.94 8.92 -4.82
CA GLY A 116 2.18 8.30 -3.74
C GLY A 116 1.12 7.35 -4.31
N PHE A 117 0.69 6.37 -3.52
CA PHE A 117 -0.20 5.33 -4.04
C PHE A 117 -1.52 5.92 -4.58
N ARG A 118 -2.08 6.90 -3.89
CA ARG A 118 -3.28 7.63 -4.36
C ARG A 118 -3.05 8.36 -5.68
N GLN A 119 -1.83 8.86 -5.92
CA GLN A 119 -1.46 9.56 -7.13
C GLN A 119 -1.20 8.62 -8.32
N PHE A 120 -1.09 7.32 -8.09
CA PHE A 120 -0.77 6.36 -9.14
C PHE A 120 -1.93 6.14 -10.12
N GLU A 121 -3.19 6.33 -9.70
CA GLU A 121 -4.35 6.30 -10.63
C GLU A 121 -4.22 7.37 -11.73
N PRO A 122 -4.01 8.66 -11.44
CA PRO A 122 -3.77 9.65 -12.48
C PRO A 122 -2.51 9.38 -13.31
N VAL A 123 -1.48 8.74 -12.77
CA VAL A 123 -0.29 8.32 -13.54
C VAL A 123 -0.68 7.27 -14.58
N LEU A 124 -1.41 6.23 -14.19
CA LEU A 124 -1.91 5.20 -15.12
C LEU A 124 -2.84 5.78 -16.18
N ARG A 125 -3.72 6.70 -15.79
CA ARG A 125 -4.62 7.41 -16.70
C ARG A 125 -3.85 8.23 -17.74
N GLN A 126 -2.77 8.89 -17.33
CA GLN A 126 -1.90 9.65 -18.25
C GLN A 126 -1.10 8.72 -19.18
N PHE A 127 -0.68 7.57 -18.66
CA PHE A 127 -0.01 6.54 -19.46
C PHE A 127 -0.97 5.91 -20.47
N ALA A 128 -2.26 5.78 -20.13
CA ALA A 128 -3.36 5.30 -20.97
C ALA A 128 -3.01 4.05 -21.80
N PRO A 129 -2.60 2.95 -21.16
CA PRO A 129 -2.11 1.77 -21.88
C PRO A 129 -3.20 1.18 -22.79
N ARG A 130 -2.83 0.78 -23.99
CA ARG A 130 -3.76 0.13 -24.94
C ARG A 130 -4.32 -1.17 -24.38
N VAL A 131 -3.53 -1.93 -23.64
CA VAL A 131 -3.96 -3.17 -23.01
C VAL A 131 -3.91 -2.97 -21.49
N MET A 132 -5.01 -3.29 -20.82
CA MET A 132 -5.04 -3.48 -19.36
C MET A 132 -5.23 -4.95 -19.06
N ALA A 133 -4.42 -5.48 -18.13
CA ALA A 133 -4.50 -6.88 -17.71
C ALA A 133 -4.53 -6.99 -16.18
N VAL A 134 -5.45 -7.79 -15.65
CA VAL A 134 -5.69 -7.95 -14.23
C VAL A 134 -6.10 -9.38 -13.89
N GLN A 135 -5.70 -9.85 -12.70
CA GLN A 135 -6.21 -11.09 -12.13
C GLN A 135 -7.44 -10.80 -11.25
N CYS A 136 -8.51 -11.59 -11.38
CA CYS A 136 -9.78 -11.41 -10.67
C CYS A 136 -10.34 -12.74 -10.17
N ALA A 137 -11.22 -12.65 -9.15
CA ALA A 137 -12.16 -13.72 -8.82
C ALA A 137 -13.41 -13.59 -9.71
N ARG A 138 -14.08 -14.71 -10.02
CA ARG A 138 -15.40 -14.68 -10.65
C ARG A 138 -16.47 -14.66 -9.55
N ASP A 139 -17.38 -13.69 -9.59
CA ASP A 139 -18.49 -13.63 -8.64
C ASP A 139 -19.69 -14.53 -9.06
N ALA A 140 -20.70 -14.62 -8.22
CA ALA A 140 -21.89 -15.45 -8.45
C ALA A 140 -22.73 -14.99 -9.65
N ASP A 141 -22.64 -13.72 -10.04
CA ASP A 141 -23.36 -13.13 -11.17
C ASP A 141 -22.58 -13.26 -12.49
N GLY A 142 -21.36 -13.84 -12.45
CA GLY A 142 -20.49 -14.03 -13.59
C GLY A 142 -19.61 -12.84 -13.94
N ASN A 143 -19.63 -11.79 -13.14
CA ASN A 143 -18.74 -10.65 -13.27
C ASN A 143 -17.36 -10.92 -12.63
N PHE A 144 -16.44 -9.94 -12.70
CA PHE A 144 -15.06 -10.09 -12.26
C PHE A 144 -14.77 -9.20 -11.07
N ASN A 145 -14.74 -9.80 -9.88
CA ASN A 145 -14.37 -9.12 -8.64
C ASN A 145 -12.86 -8.95 -8.60
N THR A 146 -12.37 -7.72 -8.37
CA THR A 146 -10.93 -7.42 -8.30
C THR A 146 -10.25 -7.99 -7.06
N SER A 147 -11.03 -8.66 -6.20
CA SER A 147 -10.54 -9.46 -5.08
C SER A 147 -9.64 -8.66 -4.13
N LEU A 148 -8.42 -9.13 -3.92
CA LEU A 148 -7.48 -8.59 -2.95
C LEU A 148 -6.90 -7.23 -3.32
N HIS A 149 -7.17 -6.68 -4.50
CA HIS A 149 -6.61 -5.40 -4.92
C HIS A 149 -7.55 -4.58 -5.80
N VAL A 150 -8.20 -3.59 -5.23
CA VAL A 150 -8.92 -2.53 -5.96
C VAL A 150 -7.94 -1.42 -6.35
N GLY A 151 -7.29 -0.84 -5.37
CA GLY A 151 -6.14 0.06 -5.47
C GLY A 151 -6.30 1.20 -6.46
N ALA A 152 -5.21 1.47 -7.15
CA ALA A 152 -5.09 2.57 -8.11
C ALA A 152 -5.41 2.17 -9.56
N THR A 153 -5.79 0.91 -9.83
CA THR A 153 -6.00 0.42 -11.18
C THR A 153 -7.46 0.33 -11.60
N PHE A 154 -8.38 0.27 -10.65
CA PHE A 154 -9.79 -0.03 -10.90
C PHE A 154 -10.45 0.89 -11.93
N GLU A 155 -10.29 2.20 -11.79
CA GLU A 155 -10.83 3.19 -12.74
C GLU A 155 -10.26 3.01 -14.15
N GLU A 156 -8.96 2.72 -14.26
CA GLU A 156 -8.32 2.54 -15.56
C GLU A 156 -8.71 1.22 -16.23
N LEU A 157 -8.99 0.17 -15.46
CA LEU A 157 -9.59 -1.07 -15.95
C LEU A 157 -10.98 -0.79 -16.57
N LEU A 158 -11.84 -0.04 -15.86
CA LEU A 158 -13.16 0.32 -16.37
C LEU A 158 -13.08 1.22 -17.62
N ARG A 159 -12.09 2.12 -17.69
CA ARG A 159 -11.85 2.97 -18.88
C ARG A 159 -11.41 2.13 -20.08
N ALA A 160 -10.47 1.22 -19.87
CA ALA A 160 -10.03 0.32 -20.94
C ALA A 160 -11.20 -0.51 -21.47
N GLY A 161 -12.02 -1.08 -20.58
CA GLY A 161 -13.20 -1.84 -20.97
C GLY A 161 -14.27 -1.04 -21.72
N ARG A 162 -14.33 0.28 -21.56
CA ARG A 162 -15.29 1.16 -22.27
C ARG A 162 -14.76 1.68 -23.61
N ASP A 163 -13.44 1.69 -23.82
CA ASP A 163 -12.80 2.24 -24.99
C ASP A 163 -12.62 1.15 -26.08
N PRO A 164 -13.26 1.29 -27.26
CA PRO A 164 -13.19 0.28 -28.33
C PRO A 164 -11.79 0.10 -28.95
N GLU A 165 -10.89 1.07 -28.76
CA GLU A 165 -9.52 1.00 -29.28
C GLU A 165 -8.55 0.34 -28.29
N ARG A 166 -9.04 -0.02 -27.09
CA ARG A 166 -8.26 -0.64 -26.04
C ARG A 166 -8.73 -2.08 -25.78
N LEU A 167 -7.92 -2.83 -25.04
CA LEU A 167 -8.24 -4.20 -24.62
C LEU A 167 -8.22 -4.31 -23.09
N LEU A 168 -9.27 -4.91 -22.53
CA LEU A 168 -9.30 -5.35 -21.14
C LEU A 168 -9.23 -6.86 -21.08
N ILE A 169 -8.13 -7.38 -20.53
CA ILE A 169 -7.86 -8.81 -20.34
C ILE A 169 -8.01 -9.14 -18.86
N VAL A 170 -8.84 -10.12 -18.54
CA VAL A 170 -9.03 -10.61 -17.18
C VAL A 170 -8.54 -12.05 -17.09
N GLU A 171 -7.59 -12.30 -16.19
CA GLU A 171 -7.21 -13.64 -15.75
C GLU A 171 -8.12 -14.03 -14.58
N VAL A 172 -8.94 -15.06 -14.74
CA VAL A 172 -9.76 -15.59 -13.66
C VAL A 172 -8.97 -16.60 -12.87
N ASN A 173 -8.81 -16.36 -11.57
CA ASN A 173 -8.14 -17.28 -10.66
C ASN A 173 -9.12 -17.78 -9.59
N PRO A 174 -9.41 -19.10 -9.53
CA PRO A 174 -10.39 -19.68 -8.59
C PRO A 174 -9.91 -19.65 -7.13
N HIS A 175 -8.60 -19.40 -6.88
CA HIS A 175 -8.04 -19.30 -5.54
C HIS A 175 -8.22 -17.91 -4.90
N LEU A 176 -8.63 -16.91 -5.66
CA LEU A 176 -8.91 -15.58 -5.16
C LEU A 176 -10.26 -15.50 -4.44
N PRO A 177 -10.35 -14.86 -3.26
CA PRO A 177 -11.63 -14.62 -2.61
C PRO A 177 -12.47 -13.57 -3.37
N VAL A 178 -13.77 -13.69 -3.31
CA VAL A 178 -14.69 -12.61 -3.68
C VAL A 178 -14.78 -11.64 -2.49
N THR A 179 -14.35 -10.40 -2.68
CA THR A 179 -14.33 -9.40 -1.60
C THR A 179 -15.54 -8.48 -1.66
N THR A 180 -15.91 -7.94 -0.50
CA THR A 180 -17.05 -7.03 -0.35
C THR A 180 -16.62 -5.60 -0.68
N ALA A 181 -17.43 -4.89 -1.46
CA ALA A 181 -17.24 -3.47 -1.72
C ALA A 181 -17.72 -2.61 -0.55
N LEU A 182 -17.09 -1.45 -0.32
CA LEU A 182 -17.64 -0.43 0.56
C LEU A 182 -18.97 0.10 0.02
N GLU A 183 -19.92 0.35 0.91
CA GLU A 183 -21.24 0.86 0.54
C GLU A 183 -21.13 2.12 -0.34
N GLY A 184 -21.80 2.11 -1.48
CA GLY A 184 -21.75 3.17 -2.49
C GLY A 184 -20.59 3.05 -3.50
N TYR A 185 -19.79 1.99 -3.40
CA TYR A 185 -18.69 1.70 -4.34
C TYR A 185 -18.87 0.32 -4.96
N THR A 186 -18.02 -0.01 -5.91
CA THR A 186 -17.94 -1.33 -6.51
C THR A 186 -16.48 -1.78 -6.64
N THR A 187 -16.28 -3.07 -6.49
CA THR A 187 -14.98 -3.76 -6.70
C THR A 187 -15.07 -4.74 -7.85
N THR A 188 -16.18 -4.70 -8.60
CA THR A 188 -16.51 -5.68 -9.63
C THR A 188 -16.53 -5.04 -11.00
N ILE A 189 -15.82 -5.66 -11.95
CA ILE A 189 -15.79 -5.29 -13.35
C ILE A 189 -16.95 -6.05 -14.03
N PRO A 190 -17.93 -5.35 -14.64
CA PRO A 190 -18.98 -5.99 -15.41
C PRO A 190 -18.44 -6.85 -16.56
N ALA A 191 -18.98 -8.04 -16.75
CA ALA A 191 -18.49 -8.96 -17.78
C ALA A 191 -18.55 -8.37 -19.19
N GLU A 192 -19.52 -7.52 -19.48
CA GLU A 192 -19.68 -6.83 -20.76
C GLU A 192 -18.60 -5.77 -21.06
N LEU A 193 -17.76 -5.41 -20.09
CA LEU A 193 -16.61 -4.53 -20.30
C LEU A 193 -15.32 -5.30 -20.62
N VAL A 194 -15.31 -6.62 -20.45
CA VAL A 194 -14.11 -7.45 -20.62
C VAL A 194 -14.04 -7.97 -22.05
N ASP A 195 -12.95 -7.76 -22.74
CA ASP A 195 -12.74 -8.25 -24.10
C ASP A 195 -12.26 -9.71 -24.12
N VAL A 196 -11.38 -10.06 -23.19
CA VAL A 196 -10.73 -11.38 -23.14
C VAL A 196 -10.70 -11.90 -21.71
N VAL A 197 -11.06 -13.15 -21.56
CA VAL A 197 -10.89 -13.93 -20.33
C VAL A 197 -9.86 -15.02 -20.59
N ILE A 198 -8.96 -15.21 -19.65
CA ILE A 198 -8.08 -16.38 -19.57
C ILE A 198 -8.26 -17.06 -18.22
N GLU A 199 -8.05 -18.35 -18.16
CA GLU A 199 -8.08 -19.11 -16.91
C GLU A 199 -6.68 -19.19 -16.32
N GLY A 200 -6.56 -18.80 -15.04
CA GLY A 200 -5.37 -18.98 -14.22
C GLY A 200 -5.64 -19.98 -13.12
N ASP A 201 -4.58 -20.63 -12.63
CA ASP A 201 -4.64 -21.62 -11.54
C ASP A 201 -3.40 -21.49 -10.63
N GLN A 202 -2.84 -20.28 -10.55
CA GLN A 202 -1.67 -20.06 -9.71
C GLN A 202 -2.11 -19.82 -8.27
N PRO A 203 -1.41 -20.40 -7.27
CA PRO A 203 -1.62 -20.05 -5.87
C PRO A 203 -1.53 -18.54 -5.65
N VAL A 204 -2.40 -18.03 -4.79
CA VAL A 204 -2.34 -16.62 -4.40
C VAL A 204 -1.06 -16.38 -3.59
N PHE A 205 -0.37 -15.30 -3.88
CA PHE A 205 0.85 -14.94 -3.17
C PHE A 205 0.55 -14.73 -1.69
N GLU A 206 1.32 -15.41 -0.83
CA GLU A 206 1.26 -15.21 0.62
C GLU A 206 2.47 -14.39 1.07
N LEU A 207 2.22 -13.43 1.96
CA LEU A 207 3.29 -12.65 2.57
C LEU A 207 3.95 -13.49 3.67
N PRO A 208 5.25 -13.81 3.57
CA PRO A 208 5.95 -14.53 4.62
C PRO A 208 5.88 -13.77 5.97
N GLU A 209 5.66 -14.50 7.06
CA GLU A 209 5.79 -13.91 8.39
C GLU A 209 7.26 -13.55 8.66
N GLU A 210 7.49 -12.31 9.06
CA GLU A 210 8.81 -11.89 9.52
C GLU A 210 9.01 -12.30 10.99
N THR A 211 10.20 -12.85 11.29
CA THR A 211 10.56 -13.15 12.67
C THR A 211 10.90 -11.85 13.40
N ALA A 212 10.12 -11.51 14.41
CA ALA A 212 10.37 -10.34 15.24
C ALA A 212 11.61 -10.55 16.13
N THR A 213 12.39 -9.49 16.28
CA THR A 213 13.52 -9.42 17.23
C THR A 213 13.04 -8.83 18.57
N GLU A 214 13.87 -8.92 19.61
CA GLU A 214 13.61 -8.25 20.90
C GLU A 214 13.49 -6.72 20.75
N VAL A 215 14.21 -6.13 19.78
CA VAL A 215 14.12 -4.72 19.44
C VAL A 215 12.75 -4.40 18.85
N ASP A 216 12.25 -5.22 17.92
CA ASP A 216 10.93 -5.03 17.32
C ASP A 216 9.80 -5.17 18.36
N GLU A 217 9.93 -6.12 19.28
CA GLU A 217 8.98 -6.31 20.39
C GLU A 217 8.95 -5.08 21.30
N THR A 218 10.12 -4.52 21.65
CA THR A 218 10.22 -3.32 22.51
C THR A 218 9.60 -2.11 21.84
N ILE A 219 9.90 -1.88 20.55
CA ILE A 219 9.30 -0.80 19.75
C ILE A 219 7.78 -0.97 19.69
N ALA A 220 7.31 -2.18 19.44
CA ALA A 220 5.88 -2.48 19.32
C ALA A 220 5.14 -2.24 20.65
N ASP A 221 5.74 -2.57 21.80
CA ASP A 221 5.15 -2.30 23.11
C ASP A 221 5.02 -0.80 23.38
N ILE A 222 6.08 -0.03 23.09
CA ILE A 222 6.07 1.44 23.21
C ILE A 222 5.01 2.04 22.28
N ALA A 223 4.98 1.62 21.01
CA ALA A 223 4.01 2.10 20.02
C ALA A 223 2.57 1.78 20.44
N ALA A 224 2.31 0.57 20.95
CA ALA A 224 1.00 0.17 21.46
C ALA A 224 0.54 1.00 22.67
N GLY A 225 1.45 1.67 23.39
CA GLY A 225 1.12 2.63 24.44
C GLY A 225 0.38 3.88 23.95
N PHE A 226 0.50 4.24 22.68
CA PHE A 226 -0.22 5.35 22.04
C PHE A 226 -1.62 4.95 21.55
N ILE A 227 -1.97 3.66 21.60
CA ILE A 227 -3.23 3.15 21.04
C ILE A 227 -4.21 2.91 22.19
N HIS A 228 -5.19 3.79 22.28
CA HIS A 228 -6.29 3.68 23.25
C HIS A 228 -7.42 2.79 22.71
N PRO A 229 -8.28 2.22 23.59
CA PRO A 229 -9.52 1.61 23.15
C PRO A 229 -10.31 2.57 22.23
N HIS A 230 -11.05 2.00 21.27
CA HIS A 230 -11.83 2.73 20.26
C HIS A 230 -11.01 3.44 19.17
N ALA A 231 -9.65 3.34 19.18
CA ALA A 231 -8.83 3.93 18.14
C ALA A 231 -9.14 3.32 16.76
N THR A 232 -9.04 4.13 15.72
CA THR A 232 -9.06 3.65 14.32
C THR A 232 -7.62 3.48 13.85
N LEU A 233 -7.30 2.31 13.30
CA LEU A 233 -5.92 1.89 13.04
C LEU A 233 -5.63 1.82 11.53
N GLN A 234 -4.42 2.25 11.17
CA GLN A 234 -3.73 1.90 9.94
C GLN A 234 -2.38 1.29 10.31
N THR A 235 -2.04 0.17 9.68
CA THR A 235 -0.73 -0.45 9.84
C THR A 235 -0.16 -0.86 8.48
N GLY A 236 1.18 -0.80 8.37
CA GLY A 236 1.92 -1.41 7.26
C GLY A 236 2.19 -2.90 7.48
N ILE A 237 3.07 -3.44 6.65
CA ILE A 237 3.68 -4.79 6.80
C ILE A 237 4.97 -4.70 7.60
N GLY A 238 5.45 -5.85 8.07
CA GLY A 238 6.72 -6.01 8.78
C GLY A 238 6.55 -6.50 10.20
N ALA A 239 7.67 -6.77 10.87
CA ALA A 239 7.69 -7.32 12.23
C ALA A 239 7.02 -6.38 13.24
N ILE A 240 7.37 -5.10 13.26
CA ILE A 240 6.85 -4.12 14.23
C ILE A 240 5.31 -3.98 14.15
N PRO A 241 4.67 -3.69 12.98
CA PRO A 241 3.21 -3.62 12.89
C PRO A 241 2.51 -4.93 13.32
N THR A 242 3.08 -6.08 12.98
CA THR A 242 2.53 -7.39 13.38
C THR A 242 2.60 -7.56 14.90
N MET A 243 3.71 -7.16 15.54
CA MET A 243 3.86 -7.21 16.99
C MET A 243 2.92 -6.25 17.71
N VAL A 244 2.73 -5.03 17.19
CA VAL A 244 1.73 -4.09 17.72
C VAL A 244 0.34 -4.73 17.72
N ALA A 245 -0.06 -5.34 16.60
CA ALA A 245 -1.35 -6.04 16.53
C ALA A 245 -1.45 -7.19 17.54
N ARG A 246 -0.38 -7.96 17.75
CA ARG A 246 -0.30 -9.03 18.74
C ARG A 246 -0.44 -8.51 20.18
N HIS A 247 0.23 -7.40 20.54
CA HIS A 247 0.09 -6.75 21.83
C HIS A 247 -1.35 -6.27 22.06
N LEU A 248 -1.96 -5.62 21.06
CA LEU A 248 -3.34 -5.15 21.15
C LEU A 248 -4.36 -6.30 21.27
N ALA A 249 -4.10 -7.44 20.61
CA ALA A 249 -4.95 -8.62 20.72
C ALA A 249 -4.99 -9.21 22.14
N GLN A 250 -3.89 -9.07 22.89
CA GLN A 250 -3.74 -9.61 24.25
C GLN A 250 -4.17 -8.62 25.35
N ARG A 251 -4.17 -7.32 25.09
CA ARG A 251 -4.54 -6.29 26.07
C ARG A 251 -6.04 -6.33 26.40
N GLU A 252 -6.38 -5.85 27.60
CA GLU A 252 -7.77 -5.51 27.91
C GLU A 252 -8.27 -4.35 27.05
N GLY A 253 -9.61 -4.29 26.83
CA GLY A 253 -10.22 -3.32 25.94
C GLY A 253 -10.26 -3.80 24.50
N GLY A 254 -10.31 -2.87 23.55
CA GLY A 254 -10.48 -3.15 22.11
C GLY A 254 -11.46 -2.19 21.47
N GLU A 255 -12.45 -2.74 20.76
CA GLU A 255 -13.45 -2.01 19.96
C GLU A 255 -12.80 -1.09 18.93
N TYR A 256 -11.64 -1.55 18.40
CA TYR A 256 -10.89 -0.81 17.39
C TYR A 256 -11.68 -0.67 16.08
N GLY A 257 -11.39 0.40 15.37
CA GLY A 257 -11.73 0.56 13.96
C GLY A 257 -10.52 0.26 13.08
N ILE A 258 -10.76 -0.10 11.82
CA ILE A 258 -9.72 -0.24 10.80
C ILE A 258 -10.05 0.65 9.62
N HIS A 259 -9.09 1.50 9.23
CA HIS A 259 -9.08 2.27 8.00
C HIS A 259 -7.62 2.29 7.52
N SER A 260 -7.27 1.36 6.65
CA SER A 260 -5.89 1.08 6.28
C SER A 260 -5.76 0.90 4.77
N GLU A 261 -4.70 1.42 4.17
CA GLU A 261 -4.37 1.15 2.77
C GLU A 261 -4.35 -0.34 2.51
N MET A 262 -3.52 -1.04 3.24
CA MET A 262 -3.39 -2.50 3.16
C MET A 262 -4.09 -3.16 4.36
N PHE A 263 -4.84 -4.22 4.10
CA PHE A 263 -5.30 -5.12 5.14
C PHE A 263 -4.28 -6.26 5.28
N THR A 264 -3.73 -6.41 6.48
CA THR A 264 -2.62 -7.32 6.77
C THR A 264 -3.03 -8.45 7.69
N THR A 265 -2.21 -9.50 7.79
CA THR A 265 -2.40 -10.59 8.76
C THR A 265 -2.50 -10.04 10.21
N GLY A 266 -1.74 -8.99 10.56
CA GLY A 266 -1.83 -8.35 11.88
C GLY A 266 -3.22 -7.76 12.15
N LEU A 267 -3.81 -7.05 11.21
CA LEU A 267 -5.16 -6.50 11.33
C LEU A 267 -6.23 -7.63 11.38
N TRP A 268 -6.04 -8.69 10.60
CA TRP A 268 -6.90 -9.88 10.68
C TRP A 268 -6.83 -10.56 12.05
N MET A 269 -5.65 -10.66 12.67
CA MET A 269 -5.49 -11.20 14.04
C MET A 269 -6.33 -10.42 15.06
N LEU A 270 -6.45 -9.10 14.94
CA LEU A 270 -7.32 -8.29 15.81
C LEU A 270 -8.81 -8.64 15.64
N HIS A 271 -9.25 -8.93 14.41
CA HIS A 271 -10.61 -9.45 14.16
C HIS A 271 -10.81 -10.83 14.82
N GLN A 272 -9.85 -11.75 14.64
CA GLN A 272 -9.93 -13.08 15.25
C GLN A 272 -9.95 -13.04 16.78
N ALA A 273 -9.27 -12.05 17.38
CA ALA A 273 -9.26 -11.83 18.82
C ALA A 273 -10.52 -11.10 19.35
N GLY A 274 -11.48 -10.75 18.46
CA GLY A 274 -12.70 -10.02 18.83
C GLY A 274 -12.44 -8.57 19.27
N LYS A 275 -11.31 -7.98 18.85
CA LYS A 275 -10.90 -6.63 19.25
C LYS A 275 -11.40 -5.54 18.29
N VAL A 276 -11.97 -5.89 17.14
CA VAL A 276 -12.44 -4.95 16.11
C VAL A 276 -13.95 -4.96 16.03
N THR A 277 -14.57 -3.79 16.26
CA THR A 277 -16.01 -3.57 16.07
C THR A 277 -16.30 -2.54 15.00
N ASN A 278 -15.36 -1.65 14.71
CA ASN A 278 -15.52 -0.47 13.85
C ASN A 278 -16.65 0.50 14.29
N SER A 279 -17.27 0.27 15.45
CA SER A 279 -18.45 1.03 15.91
C SER A 279 -18.14 2.50 16.25
N HIS A 280 -16.89 2.78 16.63
CA HIS A 280 -16.42 4.11 17.03
C HIS A 280 -15.79 4.91 15.88
N LYS A 281 -15.70 4.35 14.68
CA LYS A 281 -15.22 5.09 13.51
C LYS A 281 -16.14 6.26 13.19
N SER A 282 -15.55 7.44 12.95
CA SER A 282 -16.31 8.63 12.57
C SER A 282 -16.77 8.61 11.12
N ILE A 283 -16.07 7.87 10.26
CA ILE A 283 -16.46 7.58 8.88
C ILE A 283 -16.47 6.08 8.64
N PHE A 284 -17.37 5.62 7.81
CA PHE A 284 -17.56 4.19 7.49
C PHE A 284 -17.65 3.31 8.77
N PRO A 285 -18.56 3.64 9.72
CA PRO A 285 -18.71 2.87 10.95
C PRO A 285 -19.20 1.45 10.66
N GLY A 286 -18.85 0.51 11.53
CA GLY A 286 -19.30 -0.89 11.46
C GLY A 286 -18.52 -1.78 10.49
N VAL A 287 -17.58 -1.23 9.69
CA VAL A 287 -16.83 -1.99 8.70
C VAL A 287 -15.35 -1.57 8.69
N SER A 288 -14.45 -2.53 8.55
CA SER A 288 -13.04 -2.27 8.24
C SER A 288 -12.90 -1.87 6.78
N VAL A 289 -12.14 -0.80 6.49
CA VAL A 289 -11.99 -0.26 5.14
C VAL A 289 -10.54 -0.39 4.68
N THR A 290 -10.37 -0.90 3.46
CA THR A 290 -9.06 -1.08 2.83
C THR A 290 -9.15 -0.94 1.32
N THR A 291 -7.99 -0.77 0.65
CA THR A 291 -7.93 -0.74 -0.81
C THR A 291 -7.26 -1.97 -1.41
N PHE A 292 -6.41 -2.65 -0.65
CA PHE A 292 -5.89 -3.96 -1.01
C PHE A 292 -5.52 -4.78 0.23
N ALA A 293 -5.30 -6.09 0.05
CA ALA A 293 -4.92 -7.00 1.13
C ALA A 293 -3.71 -7.83 0.71
N LEU A 294 -2.80 -8.06 1.66
CA LEU A 294 -1.66 -8.95 1.48
C LEU A 294 -1.33 -9.61 2.82
N GLY A 295 -1.31 -10.94 2.85
CA GLY A 295 -1.11 -11.68 4.09
C GLY A 295 -1.11 -13.19 3.88
N SER A 296 -1.72 -13.94 4.79
CA SER A 296 -1.80 -15.39 4.76
C SER A 296 -3.01 -15.92 4.01
N SER A 297 -2.94 -17.17 3.53
CA SER A 297 -4.08 -17.88 2.94
C SER A 297 -5.30 -17.92 3.86
N ALA A 298 -5.11 -18.15 5.16
CA ALA A 298 -6.19 -18.15 6.14
C ALA A 298 -6.92 -16.79 6.23
N MET A 299 -6.19 -15.68 6.10
CA MET A 299 -6.79 -14.34 6.00
C MET A 299 -7.61 -14.20 4.70
N TYR A 300 -7.12 -14.71 3.58
CA TYR A 300 -7.82 -14.65 2.29
C TYR A 300 -9.11 -15.48 2.32
N GLU A 301 -9.08 -16.67 2.88
CA GLU A 301 -10.27 -17.50 3.09
C GLU A 301 -11.31 -16.78 3.96
N TRP A 302 -10.86 -16.13 5.04
CA TRP A 302 -11.74 -15.35 5.91
C TRP A 302 -12.38 -14.15 5.21
N MET A 303 -11.68 -13.55 4.23
CA MET A 303 -12.19 -12.40 3.46
C MET A 303 -13.27 -12.79 2.45
N ASN A 304 -13.39 -14.05 2.07
CA ASN A 304 -14.31 -14.47 1.03
C ASN A 304 -15.77 -14.20 1.42
N ASN A 305 -16.41 -13.28 0.71
CA ASN A 305 -17.80 -12.82 0.98
C ASN A 305 -17.99 -12.30 2.43
N ASN A 306 -16.95 -11.77 3.06
CA ASN A 306 -17.02 -11.31 4.45
C ASN A 306 -17.38 -9.82 4.51
N PRO A 307 -18.56 -9.45 5.09
CA PRO A 307 -18.96 -8.05 5.21
C PRO A 307 -18.21 -7.26 6.28
N ALA A 308 -17.39 -7.90 7.12
CA ALA A 308 -16.62 -7.21 8.16
C ALA A 308 -15.47 -6.37 7.60
N VAL A 309 -15.05 -6.65 6.36
CA VAL A 309 -14.03 -5.90 5.64
C VAL A 309 -14.53 -5.49 4.26
N ALA A 310 -14.44 -4.20 3.95
CA ALA A 310 -14.89 -3.64 2.69
C ALA A 310 -13.74 -2.97 1.94
N PHE A 311 -13.71 -3.19 0.63
CA PHE A 311 -12.71 -2.63 -0.26
C PHE A 311 -13.27 -1.40 -0.99
N ALA A 312 -12.40 -0.40 -1.17
CA ALA A 312 -12.71 0.81 -1.92
C ALA A 312 -11.48 1.25 -2.74
N PRO A 313 -11.68 2.08 -3.79
CA PRO A 313 -10.57 2.68 -4.54
C PRO A 313 -9.63 3.49 -3.65
N VAL A 314 -8.37 3.60 -4.10
CA VAL A 314 -7.31 4.26 -3.32
C VAL A 314 -7.57 5.74 -3.06
N ASP A 315 -8.23 6.44 -3.97
CA ASP A 315 -8.59 7.85 -3.81
C ASP A 315 -9.61 8.11 -2.69
N ILE A 316 -10.25 7.04 -2.18
CA ILE A 316 -11.16 7.07 -1.03
C ILE A 316 -10.42 6.63 0.24
N VAL A 317 -9.73 5.50 0.18
CA VAL A 317 -9.06 4.94 1.36
C VAL A 317 -7.88 5.81 1.79
N ASN A 318 -7.13 6.32 0.83
CA ASN A 318 -5.92 7.14 1.06
C ASN A 318 -6.20 8.66 0.99
N ASP A 319 -7.47 9.11 1.04
CA ASP A 319 -7.74 10.54 1.10
C ASP A 319 -7.39 11.08 2.50
N PRO A 320 -6.37 11.96 2.64
CA PRO A 320 -5.99 12.53 3.93
C PRO A 320 -7.16 13.22 4.64
N THR A 321 -8.06 13.85 3.87
CA THR A 321 -9.25 14.52 4.43
C THR A 321 -10.22 13.51 5.05
N LEU A 322 -10.41 12.36 4.43
CA LEU A 322 -11.25 11.28 4.98
C LEU A 322 -10.54 10.60 6.15
N ILE A 323 -9.25 10.32 6.05
CA ILE A 323 -8.44 9.75 7.12
C ILE A 323 -8.54 10.63 8.37
N GLY A 324 -8.28 11.93 8.24
CA GLY A 324 -8.29 12.90 9.34
C GLY A 324 -9.65 13.08 10.01
N ARG A 325 -10.75 12.68 9.38
CA ARG A 325 -12.10 12.70 9.99
C ARG A 325 -12.33 11.58 11.00
N ASN A 326 -11.54 10.51 10.99
CA ASN A 326 -11.58 9.52 12.06
C ASN A 326 -10.95 10.12 13.32
N ARG A 327 -11.68 10.13 14.41
CA ARG A 327 -11.16 10.53 15.72
C ARG A 327 -10.33 9.40 16.32
N HIS A 328 -9.26 9.77 17.05
CA HIS A 328 -8.32 8.79 17.62
C HIS A 328 -7.72 7.86 16.56
N PHE A 329 -7.47 8.41 15.39
CA PHE A 329 -6.80 7.69 14.32
C PHE A 329 -5.32 7.49 14.65
N VAL A 330 -4.83 6.26 14.52
CA VAL A 330 -3.41 5.93 14.72
C VAL A 330 -2.86 5.29 13.45
N SER A 331 -1.90 6.00 12.84
CA SER A 331 -1.13 5.51 11.70
C SER A 331 0.21 4.96 12.19
N ILE A 332 0.60 3.77 11.75
CA ILE A 332 1.86 3.11 12.13
C ILE A 332 2.65 2.77 10.88
N ASN A 333 3.77 3.44 10.70
CA ASN A 333 4.64 3.28 9.54
C ASN A 333 6.09 3.08 9.95
N GLY A 334 6.89 2.44 9.08
CA GLY A 334 8.31 2.26 9.27
C GLY A 334 9.13 3.38 8.61
N ALA A 335 10.39 3.53 9.05
CA ALA A 335 11.37 4.38 8.40
C ALA A 335 12.75 3.72 8.38
N ILE A 336 13.62 4.23 7.50
CA ILE A 336 15.02 3.83 7.40
C ILE A 336 15.88 4.71 8.29
N SER A 337 15.65 6.03 8.27
CA SER A 337 16.37 6.98 9.10
C SER A 337 15.58 8.27 9.31
N VAL A 338 15.94 9.01 10.34
CA VAL A 338 15.43 10.34 10.67
C VAL A 338 16.58 11.25 11.07
N ASP A 339 16.52 12.55 10.71
CA ASP A 339 17.47 13.53 11.21
C ASP A 339 16.91 14.34 12.39
N LEU A 340 17.77 15.16 13.02
CA LEU A 340 17.38 15.99 14.16
C LEU A 340 16.35 17.08 13.81
N TYR A 341 16.11 17.37 12.53
CA TYR A 341 15.01 18.23 12.11
C TYR A 341 13.67 17.48 12.07
N GLY A 342 13.69 16.13 12.08
CA GLY A 342 12.51 15.27 11.90
C GLY A 342 12.21 14.94 10.44
N GLN A 343 13.17 15.11 9.52
CA GLN A 343 13.02 14.65 8.14
C GLN A 343 13.23 13.14 8.08
N ILE A 344 12.37 12.43 7.37
CA ILE A 344 12.34 10.96 7.32
C ILE A 344 12.74 10.46 5.94
N VAL A 345 13.57 9.44 5.91
CA VAL A 345 13.84 8.60 4.74
C VAL A 345 13.20 7.23 4.98
N ALA A 346 12.29 6.81 4.10
CA ALA A 346 11.56 5.55 4.24
C ALA A 346 11.69 4.61 3.03
N ASP A 347 12.03 5.11 1.84
CA ASP A 347 11.97 4.36 0.58
C ASP A 347 13.30 4.26 -0.18
N SER A 348 14.37 4.85 0.35
CA SER A 348 15.69 4.85 -0.29
C SER A 348 16.83 4.68 0.71
N VAL A 349 17.97 4.12 0.27
CA VAL A 349 19.21 4.01 1.04
C VAL A 349 20.36 4.49 0.20
N ALA A 350 21.14 5.46 0.70
CA ALA A 350 22.30 6.02 0.01
C ALA A 350 22.00 6.42 -1.45
N GLY A 351 20.86 7.05 -1.69
CA GLY A 351 20.39 7.47 -3.02
C GLY A 351 19.90 6.33 -3.91
N ARG A 352 19.83 5.09 -3.41
CA ARG A 352 19.25 3.95 -4.12
C ARG A 352 17.84 3.68 -3.68
N GLN A 353 16.93 3.61 -4.62
CA GLN A 353 15.54 3.23 -4.35
C GLN A 353 15.47 1.77 -3.88
N ILE A 354 14.82 1.52 -2.75
CA ILE A 354 14.60 0.18 -2.19
C ILE A 354 13.12 -0.15 -1.97
N SER A 355 12.25 0.85 -2.04
CA SER A 355 10.80 0.72 -1.91
C SER A 355 10.13 1.79 -2.77
N GLY A 356 8.84 1.98 -2.62
CA GLY A 356 8.11 3.19 -3.01
C GLY A 356 7.55 3.83 -1.76
N VAL A 357 7.13 5.08 -1.84
CA VAL A 357 6.50 5.76 -0.70
C VAL A 357 5.17 5.11 -0.33
N GLY A 358 4.49 4.45 -1.29
CA GLY A 358 3.15 3.89 -1.07
C GLY A 358 2.17 4.97 -0.63
N GLY A 359 1.31 4.64 0.34
CA GLY A 359 0.40 5.58 0.97
C GLY A 359 0.91 6.17 2.28
N HIS A 360 2.18 5.94 2.63
CA HIS A 360 2.78 6.43 3.88
C HIS A 360 2.44 7.91 4.13
N GLU A 361 2.69 8.78 3.13
CA GLU A 361 2.46 10.22 3.25
C GLU A 361 0.97 10.58 3.37
N ASP A 362 0.08 9.86 2.69
CA ASP A 362 -1.37 10.08 2.78
C ASP A 362 -1.87 9.87 4.21
N PHE A 363 -1.41 8.81 4.88
CA PHE A 363 -1.82 8.46 6.24
C PHE A 363 -1.15 9.34 7.29
N VAL A 364 0.11 9.71 7.10
CA VAL A 364 0.82 10.65 7.97
C VAL A 364 0.14 12.02 7.92
N ALA A 365 -0.05 12.58 6.71
CA ALA A 365 -0.71 13.87 6.53
C ALA A 365 -2.16 13.85 7.02
N GLY A 366 -2.89 12.75 6.80
CA GLY A 366 -4.26 12.59 7.27
C GLY A 366 -4.36 12.56 8.80
N ALA A 367 -3.44 11.88 9.48
CA ALA A 367 -3.41 11.83 10.94
C ALA A 367 -3.20 13.22 11.56
N GLU A 368 -2.44 14.10 10.92
CA GLU A 368 -2.12 15.43 11.45
C GLU A 368 -3.27 16.46 11.32
N LEU A 369 -4.35 16.12 10.61
CA LEU A 369 -5.49 17.03 10.44
C LEU A 369 -6.35 17.17 11.73
N ASP A 370 -6.16 16.30 12.73
CA ASP A 370 -6.81 16.40 14.04
C ASP A 370 -5.80 16.12 15.16
N THR A 371 -5.80 16.95 16.19
CA THR A 371 -4.87 16.84 17.35
C THR A 371 -5.09 15.57 18.18
N GLN A 372 -6.23 14.91 18.07
CA GLN A 372 -6.52 13.62 18.72
C GLN A 372 -5.95 12.43 17.98
N ASN A 373 -5.53 12.63 16.74
CA ASN A 373 -4.91 11.62 15.91
C ASN A 373 -3.39 11.61 16.12
N VAL A 374 -2.75 10.49 15.77
CA VAL A 374 -1.30 10.37 15.87
C VAL A 374 -0.73 9.54 14.72
N SER A 375 0.36 10.01 14.15
CA SER A 375 1.21 9.23 13.26
C SER A 375 2.45 8.76 14.01
N LEU A 376 2.65 7.46 14.07
CA LEU A 376 3.82 6.80 14.66
C LEU A 376 4.76 6.35 13.53
N ILE A 377 6.01 6.80 13.60
CA ILE A 377 7.09 6.33 12.76
C ILE A 377 8.01 5.48 13.60
N CYS A 378 8.02 4.18 13.35
CA CYS A 378 8.72 3.18 14.13
C CYS A 378 9.97 2.69 13.40
N LEU A 379 11.13 2.74 14.08
CA LEU A 379 12.37 2.23 13.53
C LEU A 379 13.34 1.81 14.65
N PRO A 380 14.14 0.76 14.46
CA PRO A 380 15.27 0.50 15.34
C PRO A 380 16.24 1.69 15.37
N ALA A 381 16.77 2.04 16.54
CA ALA A 381 17.70 3.19 16.68
C ALA A 381 19.01 3.00 15.91
N THR A 382 19.38 1.75 15.61
CA THR A 382 20.63 1.42 14.90
C THR A 382 20.43 0.36 13.83
N ILE A 383 21.42 0.29 12.93
CA ILE A 383 21.59 -0.79 11.97
C ILE A 383 23.06 -1.23 11.98
N GLU A 384 23.31 -2.50 11.69
CA GLU A 384 24.66 -3.00 11.49
C GLU A 384 24.96 -3.07 9.98
N VAL A 385 26.03 -2.39 9.55
CA VAL A 385 26.51 -2.38 8.18
C VAL A 385 27.97 -2.78 8.15
N ASN A 386 28.29 -3.89 7.50
CA ASN A 386 29.64 -4.45 7.44
C ASN A 386 30.31 -4.63 8.82
N GLY A 387 29.54 -5.08 9.82
CA GLY A 387 30.01 -5.25 11.20
C GLY A 387 30.18 -3.94 12.00
N VAL A 388 29.74 -2.81 11.46
CA VAL A 388 29.78 -1.51 12.14
C VAL A 388 28.36 -1.06 12.47
N ARG A 389 28.13 -0.75 13.76
CA ARG A 389 26.86 -0.18 14.21
C ARG A 389 26.76 1.27 13.77
N GLN A 390 25.69 1.63 13.10
CA GLN A 390 25.38 2.97 12.64
C GLN A 390 24.04 3.43 13.23
N SER A 391 23.96 4.72 13.61
CA SER A 391 22.72 5.33 14.06
C SER A 391 21.75 5.53 12.89
N ARG A 392 20.47 5.25 13.12
CA ARG A 392 19.38 5.62 12.20
C ARG A 392 18.79 7.00 12.52
N ILE A 393 19.16 7.56 13.71
CA ILE A 393 18.91 8.95 14.03
C ILE A 393 20.23 9.71 13.79
N THR A 394 20.22 10.70 12.90
CA THR A 394 21.43 11.40 12.45
C THR A 394 21.29 12.91 12.68
N ALA A 395 22.41 13.62 12.85
CA ALA A 395 22.40 15.07 12.99
C ALA A 395 21.75 15.76 11.76
N GLN A 396 22.14 15.30 10.59
CA GLN A 396 21.57 15.70 9.29
C GLN A 396 21.54 14.46 8.39
N LEU A 397 20.57 14.38 7.50
CA LEU A 397 20.54 13.33 6.49
C LEU A 397 21.81 13.41 5.62
N PRO A 398 22.43 12.28 5.26
CA PRO A 398 23.56 12.26 4.34
C PRO A 398 23.24 12.98 3.02
N LEU A 399 24.25 13.60 2.41
CA LEU A 399 24.11 14.26 1.12
C LEU A 399 23.59 13.30 0.06
N GLY A 400 22.53 13.71 -0.66
CA GLY A 400 21.87 12.89 -1.67
C GLY A 400 20.77 11.98 -1.12
N SER A 401 20.41 12.08 0.16
CA SER A 401 19.24 11.41 0.72
C SER A 401 17.97 11.93 0.06
N ILE A 402 17.02 11.01 -0.13
CA ILE A 402 15.68 11.33 -0.65
C ILE A 402 14.73 11.34 0.55
N VAL A 403 14.17 12.51 0.85
CA VAL A 403 13.21 12.68 1.94
C VAL A 403 11.87 12.14 1.52
N SER A 404 11.36 11.15 2.25
CA SER A 404 10.03 10.57 2.05
C SER A 404 8.96 11.38 2.81
N THR A 405 9.23 11.76 4.07
CA THR A 405 8.32 12.57 4.89
C THR A 405 9.02 13.86 5.33
N PRO A 406 8.48 15.04 4.97
CA PRO A 406 9.03 16.32 5.39
C PRO A 406 8.80 16.54 6.89
N ARG A 407 9.70 17.31 7.52
CA ARG A 407 9.73 17.55 8.98
C ARG A 407 8.41 18.08 9.58
N HIS A 408 7.57 18.75 8.78
CA HIS A 408 6.30 19.31 9.25
C HIS A 408 5.16 18.27 9.29
N HIS A 409 5.32 17.11 8.68
CA HIS A 409 4.40 15.98 8.79
C HIS A 409 4.84 14.92 9.82
N THR A 410 5.95 15.13 10.54
CA THR A 410 6.45 14.15 11.51
C THR A 410 5.88 14.42 12.90
N ALA A 411 5.06 13.48 13.40
CA ALA A 411 4.42 13.58 14.71
C ALA A 411 5.23 12.86 15.81
N VAL A 412 5.26 11.55 15.82
CA VAL A 412 5.92 10.76 16.86
C VAL A 412 6.91 9.78 16.24
N ILE A 413 8.15 9.79 16.73
CA ILE A 413 9.17 8.80 16.38
C ILE A 413 9.31 7.81 17.53
N VAL A 414 9.34 6.50 17.23
CA VAL A 414 9.46 5.44 18.22
C VAL A 414 10.67 4.57 17.89
N THR A 415 11.53 4.36 18.90
CA THR A 415 12.62 3.40 18.87
C THR A 415 12.56 2.49 20.08
N GLU A 416 13.45 1.51 20.18
CA GLU A 416 13.58 0.66 21.38
C GLU A 416 14.01 1.42 22.64
N PHE A 417 14.42 2.68 22.53
CA PHE A 417 14.82 3.53 23.65
C PHE A 417 13.76 4.52 24.10
N GLY A 418 12.60 4.56 23.44
CA GLY A 418 11.48 5.41 23.79
C GLY A 418 10.76 6.03 22.61
N ALA A 419 9.95 7.04 22.91
CA ALA A 419 9.19 7.80 21.91
C ALA A 419 9.46 9.31 22.05
N ALA A 420 9.66 9.97 20.89
CA ALA A 420 9.79 11.41 20.79
C ALA A 420 8.52 12.00 20.16
N ASP A 421 7.68 12.66 20.96
CA ASP A 421 6.53 13.41 20.47
C ASP A 421 6.97 14.82 20.03
N LEU A 422 6.99 15.03 18.72
CA LEU A 422 7.52 16.23 18.06
C LEU A 422 6.41 17.27 17.79
N ARG A 423 5.15 16.97 18.10
CA ARG A 423 4.01 17.86 17.83
C ARG A 423 4.11 19.14 18.66
N GLY A 424 3.99 20.29 18.01
CA GLY A 424 4.07 21.60 18.64
C GLY A 424 5.45 21.96 19.20
N ARG A 425 6.50 21.18 18.91
CA ARG A 425 7.87 21.42 19.38
C ARG A 425 8.67 22.30 18.44
N THR A 426 9.50 23.15 18.99
CA THR A 426 10.49 23.93 18.25
C THR A 426 11.56 23.00 17.65
N VAL A 427 12.34 23.47 16.66
CA VAL A 427 13.43 22.68 16.06
C VAL A 427 14.43 22.21 17.11
N SER A 428 14.81 23.07 18.05
CA SER A 428 15.72 22.71 19.15
C SER A 428 15.14 21.62 20.06
N GLU A 429 13.86 21.76 20.50
CA GLU A 429 13.21 20.75 21.32
C GLU A 429 13.10 19.40 20.59
N ARG A 430 12.74 19.41 19.29
CA ARG A 430 12.70 18.21 18.46
C ARG A 430 14.05 17.50 18.42
N ALA A 431 15.13 18.25 18.20
CA ALA A 431 16.46 17.71 18.12
C ALA A 431 16.89 17.01 19.42
N HIS A 432 16.63 17.63 20.57
CA HIS A 432 16.94 17.01 21.87
C HIS A 432 16.09 15.77 22.14
N LEU A 433 14.77 15.81 21.83
CA LEU A 433 13.89 14.66 21.99
C LEU A 433 14.35 13.48 21.11
N LEU A 434 14.76 13.73 19.87
CA LEU A 434 15.27 12.70 18.96
C LEU A 434 16.61 12.13 19.44
N ALA A 435 17.50 12.97 19.99
CA ALA A 435 18.75 12.50 20.58
C ALA A 435 18.53 11.57 21.78
N GLU A 436 17.52 11.84 22.62
CA GLU A 436 17.18 11.00 23.77
C GLU A 436 16.72 9.58 23.40
N ILE A 437 16.04 9.40 22.28
CA ILE A 437 15.60 8.10 21.81
C ILE A 437 16.61 7.39 20.89
N ALA A 438 17.76 8.00 20.65
CA ALA A 438 18.88 7.36 19.95
C ALA A 438 19.55 6.28 20.81
N HIS A 439 20.30 5.39 20.16
CA HIS A 439 21.12 4.42 20.90
C HIS A 439 22.14 5.16 21.77
N PRO A 440 22.36 4.75 23.04
CA PRO A 440 23.20 5.48 24.00
C PRO A 440 24.60 5.87 23.49
N GLN A 441 25.19 5.02 22.65
CA GLN A 441 26.51 5.27 22.03
C GLN A 441 26.57 6.58 21.22
N PHE A 442 25.44 7.06 20.69
CA PHE A 442 25.39 8.21 19.79
C PHE A 442 24.75 9.45 20.42
N ARG A 443 24.21 9.36 21.65
CA ARG A 443 23.44 10.45 22.28
C ARG A 443 24.27 11.72 22.47
N ASP A 444 25.49 11.60 23.02
CA ASP A 444 26.34 12.77 23.31
C ASP A 444 26.67 13.55 22.04
N GLU A 445 27.00 12.85 20.95
CA GLU A 445 27.23 13.44 19.64
C GLU A 445 25.99 14.15 19.10
N LEU A 446 24.83 13.51 19.22
CA LEU A 446 23.57 14.06 18.73
C LEU A 446 23.10 15.27 19.57
N HIS A 447 23.28 15.27 20.89
CA HIS A 447 23.01 16.43 21.74
C HIS A 447 23.91 17.62 21.39
N LEU A 448 25.23 17.37 21.19
CA LEU A 448 26.13 18.42 20.74
C LEU A 448 25.74 18.98 19.37
N ALA A 449 25.30 18.11 18.46
CA ALA A 449 24.77 18.55 17.17
C ALA A 449 23.49 19.36 17.32
N ALA A 450 22.57 18.96 18.22
CA ALA A 450 21.32 19.68 18.50
C ALA A 450 21.56 21.12 19.01
N GLU A 451 22.60 21.33 19.85
CA GLU A 451 22.98 22.67 20.34
C GLU A 451 23.50 23.58 19.20
N ASN A 452 24.04 22.98 18.13
CA ASN A 452 24.64 23.70 16.99
C ASN A 452 23.72 23.78 15.77
N LEU A 453 22.45 23.30 15.87
CA LEU A 453 21.51 23.42 14.76
C LEU A 453 21.23 24.90 14.46
N ALA A 454 21.34 25.24 13.18
CA ALA A 454 20.91 26.55 12.70
C ALA A 454 19.38 26.68 12.82
N HIS A 455 18.94 27.72 13.50
CA HIS A 455 17.52 28.04 13.70
C HIS A 455 16.90 28.71 12.48
#